data_70083943b321ece9a96e399cbcc9f709
#
_entry.id   70083943b321ece9a96e399cbcc9f709
#
_cell.length_a   1.000
_cell.length_b   1.000
_cell.length_c   1.000
_cell.angle_alpha   90.00
_cell.angle_beta   90.00
_cell.angle_gamma   90.00
#
_symmetry.space_group_name_H-M   'P 1'
#
loop_
_entity.id
_entity.type
_entity.pdbx_description
1 polymer ?
#
loop_
_entity_poly.entity_id
_entity_poly.type
_entity_poly.pdbx_seq_one_letter_code
_entity_poly.pdbx_strand_id
1 'polypeptide(L)'
;MAKRKMISKIRYNYSAHGKGQDIELDVDLSRFEKQYGKAQYALDSMIMTSMVPYMPHQTGTFINVTKAMSAAIAGSGTVVAAAPPMGRFLYEGKVMVDEQTGSPWARSGAKKVVTDKDLTYSNPKATPHWFDTAKKNHGKSWVKAVKNIAGGG
;
A
#
# COMPACT_ATOMS: atom_id res chain seq x y z
N MET A 1 13.22 0.42 -8.74
CA MET A 1 13.07 -0.42 -7.53
C MET A 1 13.46 -1.84 -7.85
N ALA A 2 14.45 -2.39 -7.15
CA ALA A 2 14.87 -3.76 -7.34
C ALA A 2 13.77 -4.71 -6.85
N LYS A 3 13.20 -5.53 -7.74
CA LYS A 3 12.34 -6.64 -7.34
C LYS A 3 13.15 -7.55 -6.43
N ARG A 4 12.72 -7.74 -5.18
CA ARG A 4 13.27 -8.79 -4.32
C ARG A 4 13.04 -10.11 -5.02
N LYS A 5 14.12 -10.69 -5.55
CA LYS A 5 14.12 -12.03 -6.15
C LYS A 5 14.04 -13.00 -4.98
N MET A 6 12.88 -13.62 -4.78
CA MET A 6 12.80 -14.76 -3.87
C MET A 6 13.60 -15.91 -4.48
N ILE A 7 14.30 -16.64 -3.63
CA ILE A 7 15.05 -17.83 -4.04
C ILE A 7 14.02 -18.88 -4.43
N SER A 8 13.85 -19.10 -5.74
CA SER A 8 12.86 -20.05 -6.27
C SER A 8 13.39 -21.50 -6.33
N LYS A 9 14.69 -21.70 -6.14
CA LYS A 9 15.33 -23.03 -6.13
C LYS A 9 16.37 -23.10 -5.03
N ILE A 10 16.21 -24.07 -4.15
CA ILE A 10 17.20 -24.42 -3.12
C ILE A 10 17.75 -25.79 -3.47
N ARG A 11 19.07 -25.89 -3.72
CA ARG A 11 19.77 -27.16 -3.82
C ARG A 11 20.43 -27.48 -2.49
N TYR A 12 20.14 -28.63 -1.97
CA TYR A 12 20.73 -29.12 -0.76
C TYR A 12 21.50 -30.42 -1.06
N ASN A 13 22.84 -30.39 -0.93
CA ASN A 13 23.68 -31.57 -1.06
C ASN A 13 23.94 -32.13 0.33
N TYR A 14 23.45 -33.30 0.60
CA TYR A 14 23.71 -34.04 1.84
C TYR A 14 24.66 -35.20 1.55
N SER A 15 25.90 -35.14 2.08
CA SER A 15 26.84 -36.24 2.06
C SER A 15 26.75 -37.01 3.37
N ALA A 16 26.13 -38.19 3.38
CA ALA A 16 26.20 -39.09 4.52
C ALA A 16 27.51 -39.90 4.44
N HIS A 17 28.34 -39.83 5.47
CA HIS A 17 29.53 -40.69 5.61
C HIS A 17 29.10 -42.14 5.80
N GLY A 18 29.07 -42.92 4.74
CA GLY A 18 28.78 -44.35 4.74
C GLY A 18 28.21 -44.83 3.41
N LYS A 19 29.07 -45.40 2.55
CA LYS A 19 28.76 -46.09 1.30
C LYS A 19 27.81 -45.33 0.33
N GLY A 20 28.34 -44.34 -0.38
CA GLY A 20 28.08 -44.14 -1.79
C GLY A 20 26.64 -43.86 -2.27
N GLN A 21 25.87 -43.05 -1.57
CA GLN A 21 24.68 -42.46 -2.15
C GLN A 21 24.65 -40.99 -1.81
N ASP A 22 24.94 -40.15 -2.79
CA ASP A 22 24.71 -38.72 -2.73
C ASP A 22 23.21 -38.48 -3.00
N ILE A 23 22.51 -37.92 -2.03
CA ILE A 23 21.10 -37.49 -2.22
C ILE A 23 21.14 -36.04 -2.66
N GLU A 24 20.81 -35.78 -3.93
CA GLU A 24 20.58 -34.42 -4.43
C GLU A 24 19.11 -34.11 -4.28
N LEU A 25 18.77 -33.10 -3.46
CA LEU A 25 17.41 -32.59 -3.27
C LEU A 25 17.26 -31.30 -4.04
N ASP A 26 16.47 -31.32 -5.11
CA ASP A 26 16.08 -30.12 -5.89
C ASP A 26 14.67 -29.70 -5.47
N VAL A 27 14.55 -28.56 -4.76
CA VAL A 27 13.28 -28.03 -4.29
C VAL A 27 12.88 -26.85 -5.17
N ASP A 28 11.81 -27.00 -5.94
CA ASP A 28 11.22 -25.94 -6.74
C ASP A 28 10.14 -25.18 -5.95
N LEU A 29 10.45 -23.95 -5.57
CA LEU A 29 9.55 -23.05 -4.83
C LEU A 29 8.74 -22.10 -5.74
N SER A 30 8.80 -22.26 -7.05
CA SER A 30 8.13 -21.36 -8.02
C SER A 30 6.61 -21.27 -7.82
N ARG A 31 5.98 -22.35 -7.35
CA ARG A 31 4.54 -22.36 -7.01
C ARG A 31 4.23 -21.41 -5.85
N PHE A 32 5.06 -21.42 -4.81
CA PHE A 32 4.90 -20.52 -3.66
C PHE A 32 5.12 -19.07 -4.05
N GLU A 33 6.13 -18.80 -4.88
CA GLU A 33 6.40 -17.45 -5.39
C GLU A 33 5.19 -16.87 -6.13
N LYS A 34 4.54 -17.67 -6.98
CA LYS A 34 3.31 -17.27 -7.69
C LYS A 34 2.13 -17.03 -6.73
N GLN A 35 1.97 -17.87 -5.71
CA GLN A 35 0.91 -17.71 -4.70
C GLN A 35 1.12 -16.44 -3.87
N TYR A 36 2.34 -16.19 -3.41
CA TYR A 36 2.67 -14.98 -2.66
C TYR A 36 2.52 -13.73 -3.51
N GLY A 37 2.88 -13.77 -4.79
CA GLY A 37 2.65 -12.66 -5.72
C GLY A 37 1.17 -12.33 -5.88
N LYS A 38 0.30 -13.34 -6.00
CA LYS A 38 -1.16 -13.17 -6.03
C LYS A 38 -1.69 -12.60 -4.71
N ALA A 39 -1.20 -13.10 -3.58
CA ALA A 39 -1.61 -12.63 -2.27
C ALA A 39 -1.21 -11.16 -2.04
N GLN A 40 0.00 -10.76 -2.48
CA GLN A 40 0.46 -9.37 -2.40
C GLN A 40 -0.39 -8.45 -3.27
N TYR A 41 -0.67 -8.84 -4.52
CA TYR A 41 -1.53 -8.06 -5.41
C TYR A 41 -2.94 -7.87 -4.82
N ALA A 42 -3.51 -8.93 -4.26
CA ALA A 42 -4.81 -8.88 -3.61
C ALA A 42 -4.79 -7.97 -2.38
N LEU A 43 -3.72 -8.02 -1.57
CA LEU A 43 -3.55 -7.16 -0.40
C LEU A 43 -3.50 -5.68 -0.78
N ASP A 44 -2.66 -5.31 -1.74
CA ASP A 44 -2.53 -3.93 -2.20
C ASP A 44 -3.87 -3.38 -2.70
N SER A 45 -4.62 -4.19 -3.44
CA SER A 45 -5.95 -3.84 -3.95
C SER A 45 -7.00 -3.71 -2.85
N MET A 46 -6.99 -4.60 -1.86
CA MET A 46 -7.89 -4.54 -0.70
C MET A 46 -7.63 -3.32 0.17
N ILE A 47 -6.37 -2.98 0.42
CA ILE A 47 -5.98 -1.79 1.17
C ILE A 47 -6.53 -0.55 0.48
N MET A 48 -6.27 -0.39 -0.82
CA MET A 48 -6.76 0.78 -1.58
C MET A 48 -8.29 0.89 -1.52
N THR A 49 -9.00 -0.21 -1.77
CA THR A 49 -10.47 -0.23 -1.74
C THR A 49 -11.02 0.13 -0.35
N SER A 50 -10.39 -0.38 0.71
CA SER A 50 -10.82 -0.13 2.09
C SER A 50 -10.55 1.29 2.57
N MET A 51 -9.61 2.02 1.95
CA MET A 51 -9.35 3.43 2.26
C MET A 51 -10.40 4.37 1.69
N VAL A 52 -10.99 4.04 0.53
CA VAL A 52 -11.90 4.92 -0.21
C VAL A 52 -13.02 5.53 0.64
N PRO A 53 -13.73 4.80 1.50
CA PRO A 53 -14.80 5.37 2.33
C PRO A 53 -14.35 6.47 3.30
N TYR A 54 -13.07 6.46 3.67
CA TYR A 54 -12.49 7.40 4.64
C TYR A 54 -11.72 8.54 3.96
N MET A 55 -11.66 8.55 2.63
CA MET A 55 -10.99 9.60 1.85
C MET A 55 -11.93 10.79 1.62
N PRO A 56 -11.40 12.02 1.50
CA PRO A 56 -12.20 13.18 1.13
C PRO A 56 -12.75 13.02 -0.29
N HIS A 57 -14.03 13.29 -0.45
CA HIS A 57 -14.75 13.11 -1.72
C HIS A 57 -15.48 14.40 -2.09
N GLN A 58 -14.79 15.31 -2.75
CA GLN A 58 -15.42 16.52 -3.28
C GLN A 58 -15.89 16.35 -4.73
N THR A 59 -14.99 15.93 -5.62
CA THR A 59 -15.30 15.71 -7.05
C THR A 59 -15.05 14.27 -7.51
N GLY A 60 -14.50 13.42 -6.64
CA GLY A 60 -14.06 12.06 -6.99
C GLY A 60 -12.73 11.98 -7.74
N THR A 61 -12.27 13.07 -8.33
CA THR A 61 -11.03 13.10 -9.12
C THR A 61 -9.82 12.65 -8.30
N PHE A 62 -9.68 13.17 -7.07
CA PHE A 62 -8.59 12.81 -6.16
C PHE A 62 -8.55 11.30 -5.88
N ILE A 63 -9.71 10.71 -5.56
CA ILE A 63 -9.84 9.28 -5.29
C ILE A 63 -9.47 8.47 -6.54
N ASN A 64 -9.97 8.86 -7.71
CA ASN A 64 -9.72 8.15 -8.96
C ASN A 64 -8.25 8.19 -9.35
N VAL A 65 -7.57 9.33 -9.22
CA VAL A 65 -6.12 9.42 -9.46
C VAL A 65 -5.33 8.57 -8.47
N THR A 66 -5.69 8.61 -7.18
CA THR A 66 -5.04 7.81 -6.14
C THR A 66 -5.22 6.30 -6.42
N LYS A 67 -6.42 5.87 -6.81
CA LYS A 67 -6.70 4.48 -7.22
C LYS A 67 -5.88 4.07 -8.44
N ALA A 68 -5.81 4.92 -9.46
CA ALA A 68 -5.05 4.62 -10.67
C ALA A 68 -3.54 4.48 -10.38
N MET A 69 -2.98 5.37 -9.55
CA MET A 69 -1.58 5.29 -9.13
C MET A 69 -1.29 4.04 -8.31
N SER A 70 -2.20 3.66 -7.40
CA SER A 70 -2.07 2.42 -6.61
C SER A 70 -2.18 1.18 -7.49
N ALA A 71 -3.10 1.17 -8.46
CA ALA A 71 -3.27 0.06 -9.39
C ALA A 71 -2.03 -0.17 -10.27
N ALA A 72 -1.35 0.92 -10.67
CA ALA A 72 -0.14 0.83 -11.48
C ALA A 72 1.03 0.13 -10.78
N ILE A 73 1.03 0.10 -9.45
CA ILE A 73 2.09 -0.51 -8.62
C ILE A 73 1.60 -1.71 -7.81
N ALA A 74 0.37 -2.17 -8.03
CA ALA A 74 -0.22 -3.28 -7.29
C ALA A 74 0.64 -4.56 -7.44
N GLY A 75 0.81 -5.28 -6.33
CA GLY A 75 1.71 -6.42 -6.23
C GLY A 75 3.15 -6.08 -5.83
N SER A 76 3.47 -4.80 -5.68
CA SER A 76 4.79 -4.35 -5.22
C SER A 76 4.96 -4.34 -3.70
N GLY A 77 3.85 -4.44 -2.95
CA GLY A 77 3.81 -4.23 -1.50
C GLY A 77 3.77 -2.75 -1.11
N THR A 78 3.47 -1.89 -2.06
CA THR A 78 3.32 -0.45 -1.84
C THR A 78 1.96 0.02 -2.34
N VAL A 79 1.29 0.87 -1.58
CA VAL A 79 0.01 1.47 -1.95
C VAL A 79 0.13 3.00 -1.87
N VAL A 80 -0.38 3.69 -2.88
CA VAL A 80 -0.47 5.15 -2.84
C VAL A 80 -1.69 5.53 -2.01
N ALA A 81 -1.47 6.10 -0.83
CA ALA A 81 -2.57 6.53 0.04
C ALA A 81 -3.14 7.89 -0.37
N ALA A 82 -2.34 8.74 -0.99
CA ALA A 82 -2.71 10.09 -1.33
C ALA A 82 -1.94 10.59 -2.56
N ALA A 83 -2.63 10.82 -3.67
CA ALA A 83 -2.01 11.28 -4.92
C ALA A 83 -1.62 12.76 -4.85
N PRO A 84 -0.44 13.13 -5.39
CA PRO A 84 -0.05 14.52 -5.51
C PRO A 84 -0.96 15.28 -6.51
N PRO A 85 -0.98 16.64 -6.47
CA PRO A 85 -0.25 17.51 -5.55
C PRO A 85 -0.97 17.72 -4.21
N MET A 86 -2.28 17.47 -4.12
CA MET A 86 -3.10 17.80 -2.95
C MET A 86 -3.12 16.72 -1.87
N GLY A 87 -2.74 15.50 -2.23
CA GLY A 87 -2.88 14.33 -1.35
C GLY A 87 -2.24 14.49 0.02
N ARG A 88 -1.03 15.02 0.07
CA ARG A 88 -0.34 15.25 1.34
C ARG A 88 -1.14 16.11 2.30
N PHE A 89 -1.69 17.22 1.81
CA PHE A 89 -2.44 18.17 2.63
C PHE A 89 -3.75 17.57 3.14
N LEU A 90 -4.44 16.87 2.26
CA LEU A 90 -5.68 16.17 2.61
C LEU A 90 -5.41 15.04 3.61
N TYR A 91 -4.30 14.32 3.44
CA TYR A 91 -3.94 13.20 4.31
C TYR A 91 -3.60 13.65 5.74
N GLU A 92 -2.83 14.72 5.87
CA GLU A 92 -2.49 15.29 7.18
C GLU A 92 -3.69 15.98 7.86
N GLY A 93 -4.71 16.35 7.09
CA GLY A 93 -5.92 16.96 7.64
C GLY A 93 -5.74 18.36 8.19
N LYS A 94 -4.71 19.08 7.76
CA LYS A 94 -4.43 20.44 8.20
C LYS A 94 -4.57 21.44 7.08
N VAL A 95 -5.09 22.61 7.41
CA VAL A 95 -5.13 23.75 6.48
C VAL A 95 -3.72 24.22 6.21
N MET A 96 -3.40 24.41 4.94
CA MET A 96 -2.13 24.99 4.51
C MET A 96 -2.34 26.33 3.82
N VAL A 97 -1.49 27.27 4.16
CA VAL A 97 -1.53 28.64 3.64
C VAL A 97 -0.19 29.03 3.04
N ASP A 98 -0.23 30.00 2.15
CA ASP A 98 0.97 30.65 1.64
C ASP A 98 1.73 31.32 2.79
N GLU A 99 3.05 31.08 2.87
CA GLU A 99 3.91 31.58 3.95
C GLU A 99 3.91 33.11 4.02
N GLN A 100 3.77 33.80 2.87
CA GLN A 100 3.87 35.25 2.79
C GLN A 100 2.51 35.95 2.95
N THR A 101 1.46 35.37 2.37
CA THR A 101 0.15 36.03 2.31
C THR A 101 -0.86 35.48 3.32
N GLY A 102 -0.59 34.32 3.93
CA GLY A 102 -1.53 33.63 4.81
C GLY A 102 -2.76 33.09 4.09
N SER A 103 -2.80 33.16 2.76
CA SER A 103 -3.93 32.72 1.95
C SER A 103 -3.86 31.20 1.68
N PRO A 104 -5.02 30.47 1.72
CA PRO A 104 -5.06 29.09 1.24
C PRO A 104 -4.82 28.99 -0.27
N TRP A 105 -5.01 30.07 -1.01
CA TRP A 105 -4.75 30.18 -2.45
C TRP A 105 -3.31 30.67 -2.69
N ALA A 106 -2.37 29.75 -2.78
CA ALA A 106 -0.98 30.08 -3.07
C ALA A 106 -0.75 30.27 -4.57
N ARG A 107 0.15 31.18 -4.93
CA ARG A 107 0.64 31.33 -6.30
C ARG A 107 1.39 30.06 -6.72
N SER A 108 1.49 29.83 -8.02
CA SER A 108 2.32 28.74 -8.55
C SER A 108 3.77 28.90 -8.05
N GLY A 109 4.32 27.83 -7.47
CA GLY A 109 5.67 27.82 -6.92
C GLY A 109 5.83 28.41 -5.51
N ALA A 110 4.75 28.94 -4.90
CA ALA A 110 4.84 29.45 -3.54
C ALA A 110 4.92 28.32 -2.52
N LYS A 111 5.76 28.51 -1.50
CA LYS A 111 5.87 27.60 -0.37
C LYS A 111 4.65 27.72 0.53
N LYS A 112 4.02 26.57 0.84
CA LYS A 112 2.93 26.51 1.78
C LYS A 112 3.42 26.03 3.14
N VAL A 113 2.88 26.63 4.20
CA VAL A 113 3.10 26.24 5.59
C VAL A 113 1.85 25.64 6.18
N VAL A 114 2.02 24.63 7.03
CA VAL A 114 0.95 23.97 7.77
C VAL A 114 0.49 24.88 8.90
N THR A 115 -0.82 25.05 9.05
CA THR A 115 -1.41 25.74 10.20
C THR A 115 -1.92 24.76 11.24
N ASP A 116 -2.28 25.25 12.41
CA ASP A 116 -2.91 24.43 13.47
C ASP A 116 -4.39 24.14 13.20
N LYS A 117 -4.98 24.76 12.17
CA LYS A 117 -6.38 24.56 11.82
C LYS A 117 -6.62 23.25 11.11
N ASP A 118 -7.61 22.48 11.57
CA ASP A 118 -8.02 21.24 10.94
C ASP A 118 -8.83 21.49 9.66
N LEU A 119 -8.64 20.61 8.67
CA LEU A 119 -9.47 20.58 7.47
C LEU A 119 -10.84 20.00 7.80
N THR A 120 -11.89 20.65 7.26
CA THR A 120 -13.23 20.07 7.25
C THR A 120 -13.47 19.36 5.94
N TYR A 121 -13.75 18.06 6.01
CA TYR A 121 -14.07 17.26 4.82
C TYR A 121 -15.56 17.30 4.53
N SER A 122 -15.92 17.33 3.24
CA SER A 122 -17.30 17.22 2.79
C SER A 122 -17.90 15.82 3.00
N ASN A 123 -17.06 14.79 2.99
CA ASN A 123 -17.47 13.42 3.33
C ASN A 123 -17.46 13.25 4.86
N PRO A 124 -18.60 12.97 5.51
CA PRO A 124 -18.66 12.85 6.98
C PRO A 124 -17.87 11.65 7.54
N LYS A 125 -17.53 10.68 6.70
CA LYS A 125 -16.69 9.52 7.07
C LYS A 125 -15.21 9.76 6.84
N ALA A 126 -14.84 10.86 6.15
CA ALA A 126 -13.44 11.15 5.89
C ALA A 126 -12.70 11.53 7.16
N THR A 127 -11.51 10.98 7.29
CA THR A 127 -10.61 11.24 8.43
C THR A 127 -9.21 11.56 7.92
N PRO A 128 -8.44 12.40 8.63
CA PRO A 128 -7.01 12.44 8.38
C PRO A 128 -6.42 11.04 8.59
N HIS A 129 -5.28 10.77 7.99
CA HIS A 129 -4.61 9.46 8.08
C HIS A 129 -5.56 8.28 7.83
N TRP A 130 -6.36 8.38 6.75
CA TRP A 130 -7.40 7.38 6.41
C TRP A 130 -6.89 5.96 6.22
N PHE A 131 -5.58 5.78 5.94
CA PHE A 131 -4.98 4.44 5.93
C PHE A 131 -5.03 3.80 7.32
N ASP A 132 -4.72 4.55 8.38
CA ASP A 132 -4.73 4.02 9.74
C ASP A 132 -6.15 3.65 10.19
N THR A 133 -7.12 4.47 9.79
CA THR A 133 -8.55 4.19 10.02
C THR A 133 -8.97 2.92 9.27
N ALA A 134 -8.61 2.76 8.01
CA ALA A 134 -8.89 1.57 7.22
C ALA A 134 -8.20 0.33 7.82
N LYS A 135 -6.94 0.44 8.23
CA LYS A 135 -6.18 -0.64 8.87
C LYS A 135 -6.82 -1.08 10.18
N LYS A 136 -7.27 -0.15 11.02
CA LYS A 136 -7.96 -0.45 12.27
C LYS A 136 -9.24 -1.26 12.03
N ASN A 137 -10.02 -0.87 11.02
CA ASN A 137 -11.33 -1.45 10.75
C ASN A 137 -11.25 -2.74 9.91
N HIS A 138 -10.29 -2.87 9.01
CA HIS A 138 -10.23 -3.93 8.01
C HIS A 138 -8.96 -4.81 8.08
N GLY A 139 -7.98 -4.47 8.91
CA GLY A 139 -6.68 -5.17 8.96
C GLY A 139 -6.79 -6.66 9.24
N LYS A 140 -7.71 -7.09 10.11
CA LYS A 140 -7.95 -8.51 10.40
C LYS A 140 -8.47 -9.26 9.17
N SER A 141 -9.37 -8.65 8.39
CA SER A 141 -9.91 -9.25 7.17
C SER A 141 -8.85 -9.32 6.07
N TRP A 142 -7.96 -8.33 5.96
CA TRP A 142 -6.83 -8.38 5.03
C TRP A 142 -5.91 -9.55 5.33
N VAL A 143 -5.53 -9.72 6.60
CA VAL A 143 -4.66 -10.84 7.03
C VAL A 143 -5.32 -12.18 6.72
N LYS A 144 -6.61 -12.34 7.01
CA LYS A 144 -7.36 -13.57 6.71
C LYS A 144 -7.37 -13.87 5.21
N ALA A 145 -7.67 -12.87 4.38
CA ALA A 145 -7.71 -13.04 2.93
C ALA A 145 -6.33 -13.41 2.34
N VAL A 146 -5.27 -12.74 2.81
CA VAL A 146 -3.89 -13.04 2.39
C VAL A 146 -3.50 -14.46 2.76
N LYS A 147 -3.80 -14.92 3.99
CA LYS A 147 -3.54 -16.30 4.42
C LYS A 147 -4.24 -17.32 3.51
N ASN A 148 -5.51 -17.10 3.21
CA ASN A 148 -6.27 -18.01 2.34
C ASN A 148 -5.65 -18.08 0.92
N ILE A 149 -5.28 -16.94 0.34
CA ILE A 149 -4.66 -16.90 -1.00
C ILE A 149 -3.28 -17.53 -1.00
N ALA A 150 -2.48 -17.30 0.05
CA ALA A 150 -1.15 -17.86 0.19
C ALA A 150 -1.12 -19.34 0.57
N GLY A 151 -2.28 -19.98 0.79
CA GLY A 151 -2.39 -21.39 1.11
C GLY A 151 -2.17 -21.73 2.59
N GLY A 152 -2.31 -20.75 3.48
CA GLY A 152 -2.16 -20.89 4.94
C GLY A 152 -3.50 -20.86 5.68
N GLY A 153 -4.55 -21.48 5.13
CA GLY A 153 -5.86 -21.63 5.75
C GLY A 153 -5.90 -22.75 6.74
#